data_39938c0c07be72154e4565f1fe5d7948
#
_entry.id   39938c0c07be72154e4565f1fe5d7948
#
_cell.length_a   1.000
_cell.length_b   1.000
_cell.length_c   1.000
_cell.angle_alpha   90.00
_cell.angle_beta   90.00
_cell.angle_gamma   90.00
#
_symmetry.space_group_name_H-M   'P 1'
#
loop_
_entity.id
_entity.type
_entity.pdbx_description
1 polymer ?
#
loop_
_entity_poly.entity_id
_entity_poly.type
_entity_poly.pdbx_seq_one_letter_code
_entity_poly.pdbx_strand_id
1 'polypeptide(L)'
;YDIGDYYMALEELMNYYRSRTHGLNPNVDLSSVTPTANELRWADYALRENDYRFYLNNYYDAAAGENVPYSYKSKSGDGIDWTIWPTGEQEQRYQLHRHQWMVPQAKTYYSSQDEKYALNWIEVYGDWIKQNPKPEQGTDVTNHASWRPLDVAARLIDQCALLEYYQQSESVTIEWLTEVLKHLDEHANHIMNNYSADSNHRITQAQAVTFAGMLFPELKNAAAWKTSGTGVLGDAVTSEYFPDGWLKDGDLHYHISGIEDFR
;
A
#
# COMPACT_ATOMS: atom_id res chain seq x y z
N TYR A 1 -8.47 1.13 -32.83
CA TYR A 1 -7.25 0.30 -32.66
C TYR A 1 -7.58 -1.11 -33.14
N ASP A 2 -6.71 -1.67 -34.03
CA ASP A 2 -6.78 -3.08 -34.38
C ASP A 2 -6.42 -3.93 -33.15
N ILE A 3 -7.00 -5.12 -33.02
CA ILE A 3 -6.70 -6.03 -31.89
C ILE A 3 -5.19 -6.29 -31.78
N GLY A 4 -4.47 -6.38 -32.92
CA GLY A 4 -3.00 -6.52 -32.94
C GLY A 4 -2.24 -5.34 -32.36
N ASP A 5 -2.72 -4.10 -32.59
CA ASP A 5 -2.12 -2.89 -32.03
C ASP A 5 -2.30 -2.80 -30.50
N TYR A 6 -3.40 -3.33 -29.99
CA TYR A 6 -3.68 -3.36 -28.56
C TYR A 6 -2.70 -4.28 -27.81
N TYR A 7 -2.48 -5.51 -28.30
CA TYR A 7 -1.54 -6.44 -27.67
C TYR A 7 -0.10 -5.94 -27.73
N MET A 8 0.35 -5.36 -28.83
CA MET A 8 1.67 -4.76 -28.93
C MET A 8 1.82 -3.58 -27.95
N ALA A 9 0.78 -2.75 -27.78
CA ALA A 9 0.82 -1.65 -26.81
C ALA A 9 0.92 -2.15 -25.35
N LEU A 10 0.28 -3.27 -25.02
CA LEU A 10 0.41 -3.90 -23.70
C LEU A 10 1.80 -4.49 -23.48
N GLU A 11 2.40 -5.15 -24.48
CA GLU A 11 3.78 -5.65 -24.38
C GLU A 11 4.78 -4.51 -24.21
N GLU A 12 4.63 -3.41 -24.94
CA GLU A 12 5.45 -2.20 -24.78
C GLU A 12 5.27 -1.55 -23.41
N LEU A 13 4.07 -1.56 -22.85
CA LEU A 13 3.81 -1.09 -21.50
C LEU A 13 4.58 -1.94 -20.46
N MET A 14 4.54 -3.26 -20.57
CA MET A 14 5.30 -4.14 -19.70
C MET A 14 6.81 -3.89 -19.82
N ASN A 15 7.33 -3.82 -21.05
CA ASN A 15 8.74 -3.56 -21.33
C ASN A 15 9.17 -2.20 -20.74
N TYR A 16 8.32 -1.19 -20.88
CA TYR A 16 8.56 0.12 -20.31
C TYR A 16 8.69 0.04 -18.77
N TYR A 17 7.74 -0.57 -18.07
CA TYR A 17 7.81 -0.69 -16.61
C TYR A 17 9.00 -1.51 -16.13
N ARG A 18 9.37 -2.59 -16.83
CA ARG A 18 10.53 -3.42 -16.50
C ARG A 18 11.89 -2.73 -16.76
N SER A 19 11.93 -1.77 -17.66
CA SER A 19 13.17 -1.11 -18.07
C SER A 19 13.31 0.36 -17.64
N ARG A 20 12.26 0.94 -17.03
CA ARG A 20 12.32 2.35 -16.67
C ARG A 20 13.37 2.63 -15.58
N THR A 21 14.09 3.75 -15.74
CA THR A 21 15.13 4.21 -14.81
C THR A 21 14.78 5.50 -14.10
N HIS A 22 13.54 5.96 -14.22
CA HIS A 22 12.98 7.15 -13.57
C HIS A 22 11.72 6.79 -12.80
N GLY A 23 11.26 7.68 -11.92
CA GLY A 23 10.13 7.41 -11.04
C GLY A 23 10.42 6.25 -10.08
N LEU A 24 11.68 6.12 -9.66
CA LEU A 24 12.07 5.11 -8.68
C LEU A 24 11.66 5.55 -7.28
N ASN A 25 11.22 4.57 -6.49
CA ASN A 25 10.77 4.79 -5.12
C ASN A 25 11.97 5.06 -4.20
N PRO A 26 12.12 6.26 -3.61
CA PRO A 26 13.24 6.56 -2.73
C PRO A 26 13.25 5.75 -1.44
N ASN A 27 12.13 5.13 -1.08
CA ASN A 27 12.01 4.27 0.10
C ASN A 27 12.37 2.80 -0.19
N VAL A 28 12.71 2.47 -1.45
CA VAL A 28 13.07 1.11 -1.88
C VAL A 28 14.50 1.12 -2.40
N ASP A 29 15.44 0.67 -1.57
CA ASP A 29 16.82 0.44 -2.00
C ASP A 29 17.01 -1.00 -2.46
N LEU A 30 16.81 -1.23 -3.75
CA LEU A 30 16.96 -2.56 -4.35
C LEU A 30 18.40 -3.09 -4.32
N SER A 31 19.41 -2.22 -4.10
CA SER A 31 20.82 -2.64 -4.07
C SER A 31 21.22 -3.34 -2.75
N SER A 32 20.43 -3.17 -1.69
CA SER A 32 20.75 -3.63 -0.33
C SER A 32 19.64 -4.43 0.35
N VAL A 33 18.69 -4.98 -0.43
CA VAL A 33 17.56 -5.74 0.14
C VAL A 33 18.04 -7.02 0.82
N THR A 34 17.93 -7.04 2.15
CA THR A 34 18.25 -8.22 2.97
C THR A 34 17.15 -8.41 4.00
N PRO A 35 16.20 -9.33 3.78
CA PRO A 35 15.16 -9.61 4.75
C PRO A 35 15.74 -10.10 6.09
N THR A 36 15.23 -9.61 7.20
CA THR A 36 15.52 -10.11 8.52
C THR A 36 14.93 -11.51 8.72
N ALA A 37 15.42 -12.25 9.74
CA ALA A 37 14.87 -13.56 10.09
C ALA A 37 13.34 -13.50 10.41
N ASN A 38 12.88 -12.40 10.98
CA ASN A 38 11.44 -12.19 11.22
C ASN A 38 10.67 -11.94 9.92
N GLU A 39 11.19 -11.09 9.03
CA GLU A 39 10.56 -10.84 7.73
C GLU A 39 10.45 -12.13 6.89
N LEU A 40 11.46 -12.99 6.90
CA LEU A 40 11.41 -14.31 6.24
C LEU A 40 10.27 -15.17 6.81
N ARG A 41 10.14 -15.23 8.14
CA ARG A 41 9.04 -15.98 8.79
C ARG A 41 7.66 -15.39 8.46
N TRP A 42 7.52 -14.07 8.48
CA TRP A 42 6.26 -13.40 8.16
C TRP A 42 5.88 -13.57 6.68
N ALA A 43 6.87 -13.58 5.80
CA ALA A 43 6.66 -13.88 4.40
C ALA A 43 6.06 -15.28 4.18
N ASP A 44 6.62 -16.30 4.85
CA ASP A 44 6.10 -17.66 4.77
C ASP A 44 4.72 -17.81 5.44
N TYR A 45 4.51 -17.17 6.60
CA TYR A 45 3.22 -17.23 7.30
C TYR A 45 2.06 -16.66 6.48
N ALA A 46 2.31 -15.66 5.63
CA ALA A 46 1.29 -15.06 4.80
C ALA A 46 0.88 -15.90 3.58
N LEU A 47 1.57 -17.00 3.31
CA LEU A 47 1.23 -17.92 2.22
C LEU A 47 -0.07 -18.69 2.49
N ARG A 48 -0.73 -19.11 1.41
CA ARG A 48 -1.99 -19.88 1.45
C ARG A 48 -1.86 -21.17 2.27
N GLU A 49 -0.77 -21.91 2.09
CA GLU A 49 -0.49 -23.16 2.81
C GLU A 49 -0.31 -22.95 4.33
N ASN A 50 -0.05 -21.73 4.76
CA ASN A 50 0.07 -21.33 6.16
C ASN A 50 -1.18 -20.56 6.66
N ASP A 51 -2.33 -20.75 6.01
CA ASP A 51 -3.63 -20.19 6.39
C ASP A 51 -3.68 -18.65 6.36
N TYR A 52 -2.92 -18.00 5.46
CA TYR A 52 -2.90 -16.54 5.30
C TYR A 52 -2.71 -15.83 6.64
N ARG A 53 -1.63 -16.14 7.36
CA ARG A 53 -1.31 -15.52 8.64
C ARG A 53 -0.58 -14.21 8.43
N PHE A 54 -1.27 -13.09 8.67
CA PHE A 54 -0.72 -11.77 8.48
C PHE A 54 -0.22 -11.17 9.79
N TYR A 55 1.00 -10.62 9.77
CA TYR A 55 1.59 -9.95 10.92
C TYR A 55 1.24 -8.46 10.92
N LEU A 56 0.27 -8.07 11.76
CA LEU A 56 -0.27 -6.70 11.80
C LEU A 56 0.25 -5.87 12.99
N ASN A 57 1.22 -6.34 13.73
CA ASN A 57 1.78 -5.69 14.94
C ASN A 57 0.82 -5.53 16.14
N ASN A 58 -0.49 -5.71 15.94
CA ASN A 58 -1.51 -5.40 16.95
C ASN A 58 -2.24 -6.65 17.46
N TYR A 59 -1.78 -7.84 17.14
CA TYR A 59 -2.32 -9.08 17.68
C TYR A 59 -1.36 -9.68 18.69
N TYR A 60 -1.68 -9.47 19.98
CA TYR A 60 -0.92 -10.05 21.09
C TYR A 60 -1.51 -11.39 21.50
N ASP A 61 -0.71 -12.46 21.41
CA ASP A 61 -1.07 -13.77 21.93
C ASP A 61 -0.55 -13.91 23.37
N ALA A 62 -1.47 -13.97 24.34
CA ALA A 62 -1.11 -14.07 25.75
C ALA A 62 -0.41 -15.40 26.11
N ALA A 63 -0.63 -16.48 25.35
CA ALA A 63 0.04 -17.75 25.56
C ALA A 63 1.47 -17.74 25.03
N ALA A 64 1.70 -17.04 23.89
CA ALA A 64 3.03 -16.83 23.32
C ALA A 64 3.81 -15.71 24.02
N GLY A 65 3.14 -14.77 24.68
CA GLY A 65 3.74 -13.61 25.31
C GLY A 65 4.27 -12.54 24.33
N GLU A 66 3.84 -12.58 23.08
CA GLU A 66 4.29 -11.69 22.00
C GLU A 66 3.21 -11.41 20.96
N ASN A 67 3.44 -10.44 20.10
CA ASN A 67 2.62 -10.25 18.91
C ASN A 67 2.91 -11.35 17.89
N VAL A 68 1.86 -12.01 17.41
CA VAL A 68 1.94 -13.13 16.47
C VAL A 68 1.07 -12.89 15.22
N PRO A 69 1.40 -13.53 14.09
CA PRO A 69 0.54 -13.51 12.92
C PRO A 69 -0.81 -14.19 13.20
N TYR A 70 -1.90 -13.56 12.79
CA TYR A 70 -3.24 -14.12 12.90
C TYR A 70 -3.71 -14.69 11.55
N SER A 71 -4.44 -15.81 11.59
CA SER A 71 -5.01 -16.42 10.38
C SER A 71 -6.24 -15.66 9.90
N TYR A 72 -6.21 -15.24 8.64
CA TYR A 72 -7.33 -14.61 7.94
C TYR A 72 -8.00 -15.55 6.95
N LYS A 73 -7.71 -16.85 7.03
CA LYS A 73 -8.39 -17.86 6.23
C LYS A 73 -9.88 -17.86 6.51
N SER A 74 -10.66 -17.88 5.43
CA SER A 74 -12.11 -17.98 5.52
C SER A 74 -12.55 -19.29 6.23
N LYS A 75 -13.57 -19.22 7.04
CA LYS A 75 -14.17 -20.39 7.70
C LYS A 75 -14.75 -21.42 6.73
N SER A 76 -15.12 -21.01 5.52
CA SER A 76 -15.50 -21.93 4.44
C SER A 76 -14.32 -22.73 3.88
N GLY A 77 -13.09 -22.36 4.23
CA GLY A 77 -11.85 -22.99 3.76
C GLY A 77 -11.29 -22.43 2.47
N ASP A 78 -12.06 -21.60 1.77
CA ASP A 78 -11.65 -20.99 0.51
C ASP A 78 -11.39 -19.49 0.67
N GLY A 79 -10.17 -19.04 0.36
CA GLY A 79 -9.79 -17.64 0.32
C GLY A 79 -9.63 -16.97 1.70
N ILE A 80 -9.69 -15.65 1.69
CA ILE A 80 -9.43 -14.78 2.83
C ILE A 80 -10.73 -14.15 3.30
N ASP A 81 -10.91 -14.06 4.62
CA ASP A 81 -12.00 -13.32 5.25
C ASP A 81 -11.48 -11.95 5.74
N TRP A 82 -11.68 -10.92 4.93
CA TRP A 82 -11.27 -9.53 5.23
C TRP A 82 -12.10 -8.86 6.32
N THR A 83 -13.12 -9.54 6.83
CA THR A 83 -13.99 -9.02 7.89
C THR A 83 -13.60 -9.50 9.30
N ILE A 84 -12.63 -10.42 9.40
CA ILE A 84 -12.15 -10.93 10.68
C ILE A 84 -11.56 -9.80 11.53
N TRP A 85 -12.04 -9.74 12.77
CA TRP A 85 -11.60 -8.76 13.76
C TRP A 85 -11.30 -9.45 15.11
N PRO A 86 -10.14 -10.11 15.21
CA PRO A 86 -9.87 -11.05 16.29
C PRO A 86 -9.75 -10.40 17.68
N THR A 87 -9.25 -9.17 17.77
CA THR A 87 -9.02 -8.51 19.07
C THR A 87 -10.12 -7.54 19.48
N GLY A 88 -11.00 -7.14 18.57
CA GLY A 88 -11.92 -6.01 18.78
C GLY A 88 -11.23 -4.63 18.73
N GLU A 89 -9.91 -4.60 18.57
CA GLU A 89 -9.13 -3.36 18.43
C GLU A 89 -9.28 -2.78 17.02
N GLN A 90 -9.86 -1.59 16.93
CA GLN A 90 -10.17 -0.95 15.64
C GLN A 90 -8.92 -0.73 14.79
N GLU A 91 -7.79 -0.40 15.41
CA GLU A 91 -6.53 -0.20 14.69
C GLU A 91 -6.06 -1.47 13.97
N GLN A 92 -6.23 -2.65 14.58
CA GLN A 92 -5.91 -3.92 13.90
C GLN A 92 -6.72 -4.10 12.61
N ARG A 93 -8.00 -3.73 12.63
CA ARG A 93 -8.86 -3.76 11.44
C ARG A 93 -8.32 -2.84 10.35
N TYR A 94 -7.85 -1.65 10.70
CA TYR A 94 -7.24 -0.72 9.75
C TYR A 94 -5.92 -1.24 9.20
N GLN A 95 -5.04 -1.77 10.07
CA GLN A 95 -3.76 -2.35 9.67
C GLN A 95 -3.92 -3.48 8.64
N LEU A 96 -4.96 -4.29 8.73
CA LEU A 96 -5.26 -5.33 7.75
C LEU A 96 -5.38 -4.74 6.33
N HIS A 97 -5.99 -3.57 6.19
CA HIS A 97 -6.27 -2.94 4.90
C HIS A 97 -5.16 -1.97 4.42
N ARG A 98 -4.09 -1.75 5.20
CA ARG A 98 -2.93 -0.92 4.78
C ARG A 98 -1.95 -1.68 3.90
N HIS A 99 -1.91 -3.00 3.98
CA HIS A 99 -1.05 -3.91 3.22
C HIS A 99 0.45 -3.85 3.56
N GLN A 100 0.87 -3.11 4.58
CA GLN A 100 2.26 -3.04 5.03
C GLN A 100 2.85 -4.43 5.35
N TRP A 101 2.03 -5.35 5.83
CA TRP A 101 2.39 -6.73 6.11
C TRP A 101 2.75 -7.56 4.87
N MET A 102 2.48 -7.07 3.64
CA MET A 102 2.93 -7.69 2.39
C MET A 102 4.40 -7.37 2.06
N VAL A 103 4.97 -6.29 2.61
CA VAL A 103 6.34 -5.85 2.31
C VAL A 103 7.39 -6.91 2.63
N PRO A 104 7.33 -7.66 3.75
CA PRO A 104 8.25 -8.77 4.02
C PRO A 104 8.29 -9.83 2.91
N GLN A 105 7.15 -10.17 2.31
CA GLN A 105 7.10 -11.10 1.16
C GLN A 105 7.81 -10.53 -0.06
N ALA A 106 7.59 -9.27 -0.38
CA ALA A 106 8.22 -8.62 -1.52
C ALA A 106 9.74 -8.57 -1.38
N LYS A 107 10.25 -8.22 -0.20
CA LYS A 107 11.68 -8.27 0.11
C LYS A 107 12.24 -9.69 0.00
N THR A 108 11.48 -10.69 0.49
CA THR A 108 11.88 -12.10 0.42
C THR A 108 11.92 -12.59 -1.03
N TYR A 109 10.91 -12.25 -1.84
CA TYR A 109 10.92 -12.49 -3.29
C TYR A 109 12.18 -11.88 -3.91
N TYR A 110 12.41 -10.58 -3.70
CA TYR A 110 13.51 -9.87 -4.35
C TYR A 110 14.88 -10.49 -4.04
N SER A 111 15.09 -10.95 -2.81
CA SER A 111 16.35 -11.60 -2.40
C SER A 111 16.50 -13.05 -2.84
N SER A 112 15.40 -13.81 -2.94
CA SER A 112 15.42 -15.24 -3.25
C SER A 112 15.03 -15.58 -4.69
N GLN A 113 14.33 -14.68 -5.37
CA GLN A 113 13.69 -14.90 -6.68
C GLN A 113 12.70 -16.08 -6.67
N ASP A 114 12.12 -16.41 -5.49
CA ASP A 114 11.12 -17.46 -5.36
C ASP A 114 9.74 -16.93 -5.74
N GLU A 115 9.26 -17.33 -6.90
CA GLU A 115 7.99 -16.85 -7.49
C GLU A 115 6.75 -17.15 -6.63
N LYS A 116 6.82 -18.05 -5.64
CA LYS A 116 5.70 -18.31 -4.73
C LYS A 116 5.22 -17.04 -4.02
N TYR A 117 6.12 -16.10 -3.71
CA TYR A 117 5.78 -14.86 -3.04
C TYR A 117 5.10 -13.85 -3.97
N ALA A 118 5.54 -13.81 -5.24
CA ALA A 118 4.88 -12.99 -6.25
C ALA A 118 3.48 -13.52 -6.58
N LEU A 119 3.34 -14.84 -6.73
CA LEU A 119 2.05 -15.51 -6.92
C LEU A 119 1.10 -15.25 -5.74
N ASN A 120 1.62 -15.29 -4.50
CA ASN A 120 0.81 -14.99 -3.33
C ASN A 120 0.37 -13.53 -3.28
N TRP A 121 1.23 -12.57 -3.66
CA TRP A 121 0.82 -11.17 -3.79
C TRP A 121 -0.31 -11.00 -4.80
N ILE A 122 -0.21 -11.64 -5.98
CA ILE A 122 -1.23 -11.61 -7.01
C ILE A 122 -2.55 -12.18 -6.49
N GLU A 123 -2.49 -13.35 -5.81
CA GLU A 123 -3.65 -14.00 -5.24
C GLU A 123 -4.30 -13.13 -4.16
N VAL A 124 -3.53 -12.72 -3.18
CA VAL A 124 -4.04 -12.02 -1.97
C VAL A 124 -4.52 -10.61 -2.29
N TYR A 125 -3.75 -9.85 -3.07
CA TYR A 125 -4.19 -8.51 -3.45
C TYR A 125 -5.34 -8.56 -4.46
N GLY A 126 -5.34 -9.52 -5.37
CA GLY A 126 -6.45 -9.73 -6.29
C GLY A 126 -7.74 -10.15 -5.57
N ASP A 127 -7.65 -10.94 -4.51
CA ASP A 127 -8.78 -11.29 -3.65
C ASP A 127 -9.28 -10.05 -2.87
N TRP A 128 -8.35 -9.23 -2.34
CA TRP A 128 -8.70 -7.98 -1.67
C TRP A 128 -9.46 -7.03 -2.59
N ILE A 129 -9.00 -6.84 -3.81
CA ILE A 129 -9.64 -5.99 -4.84
C ILE A 129 -11.09 -6.41 -5.07
N LYS A 130 -11.34 -7.71 -5.20
CA LYS A 130 -12.67 -8.26 -5.46
C LYS A 130 -13.62 -8.09 -4.28
N GLN A 131 -13.11 -8.29 -3.05
CA GLN A 131 -13.95 -8.27 -1.86
C GLN A 131 -14.12 -6.86 -1.25
N ASN A 132 -13.28 -5.91 -1.63
CA ASN A 132 -13.29 -4.54 -1.10
C ASN A 132 -13.44 -3.51 -2.23
N PRO A 133 -14.52 -3.54 -3.01
CA PRO A 133 -14.73 -2.58 -4.08
C PRO A 133 -14.77 -1.15 -3.54
N LYS A 134 -14.35 -0.20 -4.39
CA LYS A 134 -14.42 1.22 -4.05
C LYS A 134 -15.87 1.61 -3.72
N PRO A 135 -16.11 2.33 -2.60
CA PRO A 135 -17.44 2.81 -2.25
C PRO A 135 -18.02 3.75 -3.32
N GLU A 136 -19.34 3.77 -3.41
CA GLU A 136 -20.04 4.72 -4.27
C GLU A 136 -19.73 6.17 -3.88
N GLN A 137 -19.77 7.06 -4.88
CA GLN A 137 -19.54 8.48 -4.64
C GLN A 137 -20.56 9.04 -3.65
N GLY A 138 -20.07 9.77 -2.64
CA GLY A 138 -20.91 10.35 -1.57
C GLY A 138 -21.04 9.46 -0.33
N THR A 139 -20.49 8.24 -0.35
CA THR A 139 -20.39 7.42 0.87
C THR A 139 -19.49 8.11 1.90
N ASP A 140 -19.91 8.15 3.16
CA ASP A 140 -19.04 8.57 4.26
C ASP A 140 -17.96 7.49 4.46
N VAL A 141 -16.72 7.87 4.17
CA VAL A 141 -15.56 6.96 4.26
C VAL A 141 -14.69 7.23 5.49
N THR A 142 -15.08 8.14 6.37
CA THR A 142 -14.29 8.57 7.56
C THR A 142 -13.86 7.39 8.44
N ASN A 143 -14.73 6.38 8.59
CA ASN A 143 -14.47 5.18 9.38
C ASN A 143 -14.68 3.88 8.56
N HIS A 144 -14.59 3.98 7.24
CA HIS A 144 -14.77 2.82 6.37
C HIS A 144 -13.63 1.81 6.58
N ALA A 145 -13.94 0.52 6.71
CA ALA A 145 -12.97 -0.51 7.05
C ALA A 145 -11.77 -0.54 6.09
N SER A 146 -12.03 -0.57 4.80
CA SER A 146 -11.03 -0.76 3.74
C SER A 146 -10.76 0.51 2.91
N TRP A 147 -11.59 1.58 3.06
CA TRP A 147 -11.48 2.80 2.25
C TRP A 147 -11.40 4.08 3.08
N ARG A 148 -11.07 4.01 4.38
CA ARG A 148 -10.73 5.20 5.17
C ARG A 148 -9.50 5.88 4.53
N PRO A 149 -9.52 7.19 4.24
CA PRO A 149 -8.49 7.85 3.43
C PRO A 149 -7.06 7.68 3.95
N LEU A 150 -6.85 7.62 5.28
CA LEU A 150 -5.54 7.35 5.86
C LEU A 150 -5.03 5.94 5.50
N ASP A 151 -5.90 4.92 5.57
CA ASP A 151 -5.50 3.55 5.27
C ASP A 151 -5.31 3.34 3.77
N VAL A 152 -6.07 4.07 2.94
CA VAL A 152 -5.84 4.13 1.49
C VAL A 152 -4.50 4.76 1.18
N ALA A 153 -4.09 5.80 1.92
CA ALA A 153 -2.79 6.45 1.75
C ALA A 153 -1.63 5.49 2.07
N ALA A 154 -1.68 4.82 3.22
CA ALA A 154 -0.70 3.80 3.58
C ALA A 154 -0.63 2.69 2.52
N ARG A 155 -1.77 2.14 2.12
CA ARG A 155 -1.85 1.10 1.07
C ARG A 155 -1.28 1.56 -0.26
N LEU A 156 -1.54 2.82 -0.67
CA LEU A 156 -1.01 3.37 -1.91
C LEU A 156 0.53 3.39 -1.89
N ILE A 157 1.13 3.86 -0.80
CA ILE A 157 2.58 3.89 -0.63
C ILE A 157 3.15 2.47 -0.67
N ASP A 158 2.56 1.54 0.08
CA ASP A 158 3.04 0.16 0.16
C ASP A 158 2.90 -0.57 -1.19
N GLN A 159 1.77 -0.42 -1.89
CA GLN A 159 1.58 -1.05 -3.20
C GLN A 159 2.52 -0.48 -4.28
N CYS A 160 2.91 0.80 -4.19
CA CYS A 160 3.97 1.35 -5.04
C CYS A 160 5.31 0.63 -4.79
N ALA A 161 5.66 0.36 -3.53
CA ALA A 161 6.87 -0.37 -3.19
C ALA A 161 6.81 -1.84 -3.63
N LEU A 162 5.66 -2.50 -3.40
CA LEU A 162 5.43 -3.89 -3.81
C LEU A 162 5.61 -4.07 -5.32
N LEU A 163 5.03 -3.16 -6.13
CA LEU A 163 5.19 -3.20 -7.58
C LEU A 163 6.67 -3.09 -7.99
N GLU A 164 7.49 -2.30 -7.30
CA GLU A 164 8.91 -2.14 -7.59
C GLU A 164 9.70 -3.42 -7.25
N TYR A 165 9.42 -4.05 -6.10
CA TYR A 165 10.05 -5.33 -5.72
C TYR A 165 9.71 -6.46 -6.71
N TYR A 166 8.45 -6.54 -7.16
CA TYR A 166 7.96 -7.61 -8.02
C TYR A 166 8.08 -7.31 -9.53
N GLN A 167 8.58 -6.14 -9.90
CA GLN A 167 8.63 -5.65 -11.29
C GLN A 167 9.26 -6.64 -12.29
N GLN A 168 10.25 -7.43 -11.85
CA GLN A 168 10.95 -8.40 -12.69
C GLN A 168 10.39 -9.83 -12.59
N SER A 169 9.36 -10.05 -11.77
CA SER A 169 8.76 -11.37 -11.61
C SER A 169 8.14 -11.86 -12.92
N GLU A 170 8.39 -13.12 -13.25
CA GLU A 170 7.76 -13.79 -14.39
C GLU A 170 6.25 -14.00 -14.17
N SER A 171 5.83 -14.10 -12.91
CA SER A 171 4.41 -14.22 -12.53
C SER A 171 3.61 -12.94 -12.72
N VAL A 172 4.27 -11.77 -12.77
CA VAL A 172 3.61 -10.50 -13.03
C VAL A 172 3.31 -10.37 -14.52
N THR A 173 2.07 -10.69 -14.90
CA THR A 173 1.57 -10.54 -16.27
C THR A 173 1.18 -9.10 -16.56
N ILE A 174 0.98 -8.78 -17.86
CA ILE A 174 0.53 -7.45 -18.25
C ILE A 174 -0.89 -7.12 -17.74
N GLU A 175 -1.75 -8.12 -17.65
CA GLU A 175 -3.09 -7.97 -17.07
C GLU A 175 -3.01 -7.59 -15.61
N TRP A 176 -2.14 -8.26 -14.84
CA TRP A 176 -1.92 -7.94 -13.43
C TRP A 176 -1.30 -6.55 -13.24
N LEU A 177 -0.27 -6.22 -14.01
CA LEU A 177 0.32 -4.87 -13.99
C LEU A 177 -0.75 -3.81 -14.26
N THR A 178 -1.59 -4.00 -15.25
CA THR A 178 -2.66 -3.06 -15.62
C THR A 178 -3.68 -2.93 -14.49
N GLU A 179 -4.05 -4.02 -13.83
CA GLU A 179 -4.97 -4.00 -12.69
C GLU A 179 -4.36 -3.24 -11.50
N VAL A 180 -3.08 -3.48 -11.17
CA VAL A 180 -2.38 -2.73 -10.13
C VAL A 180 -2.34 -1.23 -10.43
N LEU A 181 -1.93 -0.84 -11.64
CA LEU A 181 -1.89 0.57 -12.05
C LEU A 181 -3.25 1.26 -11.96
N LYS A 182 -4.31 0.57 -12.37
CA LYS A 182 -5.69 1.05 -12.24
C LYS A 182 -6.06 1.29 -10.76
N HIS A 183 -5.69 0.37 -9.87
CA HIS A 183 -5.98 0.52 -8.45
C HIS A 183 -5.13 1.62 -7.79
N LEU A 184 -3.88 1.83 -8.22
CA LEU A 184 -3.09 3.00 -7.78
C LEU A 184 -3.78 4.31 -8.18
N ASP A 185 -4.30 4.39 -9.42
CA ASP A 185 -5.10 5.55 -9.88
C ASP A 185 -6.37 5.74 -9.04
N GLU A 186 -7.12 4.67 -8.77
CA GLU A 186 -8.32 4.72 -7.93
C GLU A 186 -8.02 5.19 -6.49
N HIS A 187 -6.92 4.70 -5.89
CA HIS A 187 -6.50 5.09 -4.55
C HIS A 187 -6.10 6.56 -4.47
N ALA A 188 -5.25 7.02 -5.39
CA ALA A 188 -4.81 8.41 -5.43
C ALA A 188 -5.99 9.38 -5.64
N ASN A 189 -6.91 9.06 -6.57
CA ASN A 189 -8.10 9.86 -6.79
C ASN A 189 -9.08 9.80 -5.60
N HIS A 190 -9.18 8.66 -4.90
CA HIS A 190 -10.00 8.55 -3.70
C HIS A 190 -9.48 9.48 -2.59
N ILE A 191 -8.18 9.45 -2.31
CA ILE A 191 -7.56 10.32 -1.31
C ILE A 191 -7.76 11.78 -1.68
N MET A 192 -7.46 12.16 -2.93
CA MET A 192 -7.58 13.54 -3.41
C MET A 192 -8.98 14.12 -3.24
N ASN A 193 -10.01 13.27 -3.31
CA ASN A 193 -11.41 13.67 -3.11
C ASN A 193 -11.89 13.58 -1.65
N ASN A 194 -11.07 13.08 -0.72
CA ASN A 194 -11.46 12.79 0.65
C ASN A 194 -10.37 13.13 1.67
N TYR A 195 -9.60 14.19 1.46
CA TYR A 195 -8.61 14.62 2.43
C TYR A 195 -9.25 14.88 3.80
N SER A 196 -8.57 14.47 4.86
CA SER A 196 -8.93 14.90 6.21
C SER A 196 -8.83 16.42 6.34
N ALA A 197 -9.64 17.01 7.22
CA ALA A 197 -9.67 18.46 7.39
C ALA A 197 -8.35 19.00 7.94
N ASP A 198 -7.71 18.23 8.81
CA ASP A 198 -6.50 18.60 9.57
C ASP A 198 -5.70 17.34 10.01
N SER A 199 -4.72 17.53 10.88
CA SER A 199 -3.90 16.54 11.55
C SER A 199 -2.84 15.83 10.68
N ASN A 200 -2.05 14.96 11.31
CA ASN A 200 -1.10 14.07 10.65
C ASN A 200 -1.75 13.23 9.53
N HIS A 201 -3.03 12.87 9.66
CA HIS A 201 -3.75 12.15 8.61
C HIS A 201 -3.75 12.91 7.28
N ARG A 202 -3.99 14.23 7.31
CA ARG A 202 -3.97 15.08 6.12
C ARG A 202 -2.60 15.12 5.47
N ILE A 203 -1.54 15.19 6.29
CA ILE A 203 -0.15 15.20 5.83
C ILE A 203 0.18 13.87 5.12
N THR A 204 -0.03 12.72 5.77
CA THR A 204 0.21 11.40 5.19
C THR A 204 -0.59 11.18 3.90
N GLN A 205 -1.84 11.63 3.85
CA GLN A 205 -2.67 11.54 2.64
C GLN A 205 -2.09 12.36 1.49
N ALA A 206 -1.64 13.58 1.77
CA ALA A 206 -1.06 14.46 0.77
C ALA A 206 0.31 13.98 0.30
N GLN A 207 1.13 13.41 1.20
CA GLN A 207 2.37 12.72 0.86
C GLN A 207 2.10 11.58 -0.12
N ALA A 208 1.18 10.67 0.20
CA ALA A 208 0.87 9.50 -0.64
C ALA A 208 0.44 9.89 -2.06
N VAL A 209 -0.42 10.90 -2.18
CA VAL A 209 -0.88 11.40 -3.48
C VAL A 209 0.25 12.06 -4.27
N THR A 210 1.06 12.89 -3.60
CA THR A 210 2.26 13.51 -4.22
C THR A 210 3.22 12.44 -4.72
N PHE A 211 3.49 11.46 -3.87
CA PHE A 211 4.39 10.35 -4.12
C PHE A 211 3.95 9.53 -5.34
N ALA A 212 2.69 9.13 -5.41
CA ALA A 212 2.14 8.43 -6.57
C ALA A 212 2.29 9.25 -7.86
N GLY A 213 2.03 10.57 -7.81
CA GLY A 213 2.20 11.45 -8.96
C GLY A 213 3.66 11.65 -9.40
N MET A 214 4.61 11.45 -8.50
CA MET A 214 6.05 11.48 -8.81
C MET A 214 6.57 10.16 -9.35
N LEU A 215 6.08 9.03 -8.79
CA LEU A 215 6.51 7.69 -9.20
C LEU A 215 5.93 7.27 -10.55
N PHE A 216 4.73 7.72 -10.88
CA PHE A 216 4.01 7.32 -12.09
C PHE A 216 3.64 8.54 -12.97
N PRO A 217 4.64 9.36 -13.42
CA PRO A 217 4.37 10.59 -14.15
C PRO A 217 3.67 10.36 -15.49
N GLU A 218 3.71 9.13 -16.01
CA GLU A 218 3.06 8.69 -17.24
C GLU A 218 1.55 8.47 -17.10
N LEU A 219 1.03 8.33 -15.87
CA LEU A 219 -0.40 8.16 -15.67
C LEU A 219 -1.16 9.46 -15.90
N LYS A 220 -2.33 9.35 -16.50
CA LYS A 220 -3.17 10.49 -16.92
C LYS A 220 -3.39 11.53 -15.81
N ASN A 221 -3.56 11.07 -14.58
CA ASN A 221 -3.91 11.93 -13.43
C ASN A 221 -2.68 12.34 -12.59
N ALA A 222 -1.47 11.87 -12.92
CA ALA A 222 -0.26 12.07 -12.13
C ALA A 222 0.06 13.56 -11.84
N ALA A 223 -0.07 14.42 -12.84
CA ALA A 223 0.17 15.86 -12.67
C ALA A 223 -0.85 16.50 -11.70
N ALA A 224 -2.11 16.07 -11.75
CA ALA A 224 -3.15 16.54 -10.83
C ALA A 224 -2.88 16.06 -9.40
N TRP A 225 -2.48 14.80 -9.22
CA TRP A 225 -2.10 14.25 -7.92
C TRP A 225 -0.94 15.04 -7.31
N LYS A 226 0.14 15.20 -8.06
CA LYS A 226 1.31 15.98 -7.62
C LYS A 226 0.92 17.40 -7.22
N THR A 227 0.15 18.09 -8.03
CA THR A 227 -0.29 19.47 -7.75
C THR A 227 -1.16 19.54 -6.50
N SER A 228 -2.15 18.64 -6.38
CA SER A 228 -3.03 18.58 -5.22
C SER A 228 -2.27 18.27 -3.92
N GLY A 229 -1.47 17.20 -3.93
CA GLY A 229 -0.72 16.78 -2.76
C GLY A 229 0.30 17.83 -2.30
N THR A 230 1.11 18.39 -3.20
CA THR A 230 2.07 19.46 -2.84
C THR A 230 1.37 20.73 -2.34
N GLY A 231 0.19 21.06 -2.87
CA GLY A 231 -0.62 22.17 -2.37
C GLY A 231 -1.06 21.95 -0.93
N VAL A 232 -1.61 20.76 -0.63
CA VAL A 232 -2.04 20.40 0.74
C VAL A 232 -0.85 20.34 1.70
N LEU A 233 0.31 19.79 1.28
CA LEU A 233 1.53 19.79 2.11
C LEU A 233 2.02 21.22 2.39
N GLY A 234 2.00 22.11 1.38
CA GLY A 234 2.36 23.52 1.55
C GLY A 234 1.46 24.23 2.56
N ASP A 235 0.15 23.99 2.50
CA ASP A 235 -0.80 24.54 3.49
C ASP A 235 -0.56 23.95 4.88
N ALA A 236 -0.26 22.65 4.99
CA ALA A 236 -0.05 21.94 6.25
C ALA A 236 1.16 22.50 7.03
N VAL A 237 2.22 22.95 6.36
CA VAL A 237 3.37 23.59 7.02
C VAL A 237 2.94 24.78 7.90
N THR A 238 1.91 25.50 7.51
CA THR A 238 1.43 26.67 8.26
C THR A 238 0.21 26.36 9.14
N SER A 239 -0.64 25.42 8.73
CA SER A 239 -1.87 25.07 9.46
C SER A 239 -1.65 24.07 10.59
N GLU A 240 -0.74 23.09 10.39
CA GLU A 240 -0.53 21.97 11.33
C GLU A 240 0.66 22.18 12.27
N TYR A 241 1.53 23.17 12.01
CA TYR A 241 2.70 23.45 12.84
C TYR A 241 2.58 24.81 13.53
N PHE A 242 3.15 24.90 14.72
CA PHE A 242 3.37 26.18 15.41
C PHE A 242 4.55 26.95 14.78
N PRO A 243 4.68 28.28 15.03
CA PRO A 243 5.78 29.07 14.49
C PRO A 243 7.19 28.59 14.87
N ASP A 244 7.31 27.85 15.97
CA ASP A 244 8.56 27.21 16.41
C ASP A 244 8.84 25.87 15.73
N GLY A 245 7.96 25.43 14.84
CA GLY A 245 8.09 24.20 14.07
C GLY A 245 7.53 22.96 14.75
N TRP A 246 6.89 23.06 15.93
CA TRP A 246 6.27 21.90 16.58
C TRP A 246 4.91 21.58 15.97
N LEU A 247 4.64 20.27 15.73
CA LEU A 247 3.33 19.81 15.24
C LEU A 247 2.24 20.07 16.30
N LYS A 248 1.12 20.65 15.91
CA LYS A 248 0.01 21.02 16.81
C LYS A 248 -0.67 19.85 17.49
N ASP A 249 -0.51 18.63 16.95
CA ASP A 249 -1.01 17.38 17.53
C ASP A 249 -0.39 17.09 18.93
N GLY A 250 0.78 17.69 19.23
CA GLY A 250 1.38 17.69 20.57
C GLY A 250 2.11 16.41 20.97
N ASP A 251 2.05 15.34 20.19
CA ASP A 251 2.74 14.08 20.42
C ASP A 251 4.06 14.02 19.66
N LEU A 252 5.15 13.58 20.34
CA LEU A 252 6.48 13.48 19.75
C LEU A 252 6.54 12.49 18.59
N HIS A 253 5.83 11.37 18.70
CA HIS A 253 5.80 10.35 17.65
C HIS A 253 5.19 10.91 16.36
N TYR A 254 4.03 11.58 16.47
CA TYR A 254 3.39 12.23 15.33
C TYR A 254 4.19 13.41 14.78
N HIS A 255 4.92 14.13 15.65
CA HIS A 255 5.81 15.19 15.19
C HIS A 255 6.94 14.62 14.30
N ILE A 256 7.58 13.52 14.71
CA ILE A 256 8.63 12.85 13.93
C ILE A 256 8.06 12.29 12.63
N SER A 257 6.94 11.56 12.68
CA SER A 257 6.27 11.03 11.48
C SER A 257 5.90 12.13 10.49
N GLY A 258 5.36 13.27 11.00
CA GLY A 258 5.02 14.39 10.15
C GLY A 258 6.23 15.00 9.44
N ILE A 259 7.41 15.05 10.08
CA ILE A 259 8.65 15.49 9.41
C ILE A 259 9.07 14.49 8.33
N GLU A 260 8.93 13.20 8.59
CA GLU A 260 9.25 12.14 7.62
C GLU A 260 8.33 12.19 6.41
N ASP A 261 7.06 12.53 6.59
CA ASP A 261 6.08 12.67 5.51
C ASP A 261 6.39 13.84 4.54
N PHE A 262 7.25 14.80 4.95
CA PHE A 262 7.73 15.89 4.09
C PHE A 262 9.04 15.56 3.34
N ARG A 263 9.65 14.43 3.57
CA ARG A 263 10.90 14.01 2.90
C ARG A 263 10.63 13.35 1.57
#